data_78d06c869350489507b7863d182eb107
#
_entry.id   78d06c869350489507b7863d182eb107
#
_cell.length_a   1.000
_cell.length_b   1.000
_cell.length_c   1.000
_cell.angle_alpha   90.00
_cell.angle_beta   90.00
_cell.angle_gamma   90.00
#
_symmetry.space_group_name_H-M   'P 1'
#
loop_
_entity.id
_entity.type
_entity.pdbx_description
1 polymer ?
#
loop_
_entity_poly.entity_id
_entity_poly.type
_entity_poly.pdbx_seq_one_letter_code
_entity_poly.pdbx_strand_id
1 'polypeptide(L)'
;MTATPPMIWDISAPVHSASPAYPGDAPYAQRWTARIAADCPVNVSAISLSPHIGTHADAPLHYDTSGPSMGAVDLQPSIGPCRV
;
A
#
# COMPACT_ATOMS: atom_id res chain seq x y z
N MET A 1 0.65 -36.05 -10.42
CA MET A 1 1.48 -35.44 -9.36
C MET A 1 1.19 -33.96 -9.29
N THR A 2 0.71 -33.52 -8.16
CA THR A 2 0.39 -32.10 -7.94
C THR A 2 1.63 -31.36 -7.45
N ALA A 3 1.97 -30.24 -8.07
CA ALA A 3 3.03 -29.38 -7.59
C ALA A 3 2.60 -28.68 -6.29
N THR A 4 3.52 -28.57 -5.34
CA THR A 4 3.29 -27.75 -4.15
C THR A 4 3.19 -26.29 -4.59
N PRO A 5 2.12 -25.56 -4.21
CA PRO A 5 2.02 -24.15 -4.55
C PRO A 5 3.18 -23.35 -3.91
N PRO A 6 3.67 -22.30 -4.56
CA PRO A 6 4.70 -21.45 -3.97
C PRO A 6 4.21 -20.85 -2.67
N MET A 7 5.10 -20.78 -1.68
CA MET A 7 4.78 -20.14 -0.42
C MET A 7 4.92 -18.62 -0.56
N ILE A 8 3.90 -17.92 -0.11
CA ILE A 8 3.87 -16.46 -0.11
C ILE A 8 4.05 -15.98 1.34
N TRP A 9 5.01 -15.09 1.53
CA TRP A 9 5.29 -14.51 2.84
C TRP A 9 4.88 -13.05 2.82
N ASP A 10 4.00 -12.67 3.75
CA ASP A 10 3.67 -11.28 3.98
C ASP A 10 4.69 -10.70 4.97
N ILE A 11 5.56 -9.86 4.44
CA ILE A 11 6.59 -9.17 5.22
C ILE A 11 6.35 -7.67 5.30
N SER A 12 5.17 -7.21 4.87
CA SER A 12 4.80 -5.80 4.92
C SER A 12 4.49 -5.38 6.35
N ALA A 13 4.97 -4.21 6.74
CA ALA A 13 4.58 -3.60 8.01
C ALA A 13 3.11 -3.16 7.96
N PRO A 14 2.30 -3.43 8.99
CA PRO A 14 0.96 -2.87 9.07
C PRO A 14 0.98 -1.35 9.04
N VAL A 15 0.03 -0.75 8.32
CA VAL A 15 -0.11 0.71 8.25
C VAL A 15 -1.31 1.13 9.09
N HIS A 16 -1.08 2.02 10.04
CA HIS A 16 -2.08 2.51 10.99
C HIS A 16 -1.70 3.91 11.49
N SER A 17 -2.53 4.46 12.35
CA SER A 17 -2.35 5.84 12.86
C SER A 17 -1.03 6.09 13.59
N ALA A 18 -0.39 5.05 14.10
CA ALA A 18 0.92 5.14 14.75
C ALA A 18 2.09 4.85 13.81
N SER A 19 1.84 4.56 12.53
CA SER A 19 2.92 4.34 11.56
C SER A 19 3.71 5.62 11.38
N PRO A 20 5.06 5.57 11.45
CA PRO A 20 5.87 6.76 11.29
C PRO A 20 5.80 7.27 9.84
N ALA A 21 5.63 8.59 9.69
CA ALA A 21 5.75 9.27 8.41
C ALA A 21 7.06 10.05 8.38
N TYR A 22 7.61 10.25 7.17
CA TYR A 22 8.76 11.12 7.02
C TYR A 22 8.40 12.54 7.50
N PRO A 23 9.27 13.24 8.23
CA PRO A 23 8.99 14.58 8.73
C PRO A 23 8.53 15.52 7.61
N GLY A 24 7.36 16.15 7.78
CA GLY A 24 6.74 17.03 6.79
C GLY A 24 5.87 16.33 5.76
N ASP A 25 5.86 15.00 5.72
CA ASP A 25 5.00 14.23 4.82
C ASP A 25 3.62 13.99 5.45
N ALA A 26 2.64 13.58 4.63
CA ALA A 26 1.28 13.32 5.07
C ALA A 26 1.23 12.12 6.03
N PRO A 27 0.70 12.26 7.25
CA PRO A 27 0.51 11.14 8.14
C PRO A 27 -0.67 10.27 7.70
N TYR A 28 -0.68 9.01 8.16
CA TYR A 28 -1.84 8.16 7.98
C TYR A 28 -3.04 8.74 8.75
N ALA A 29 -4.18 8.83 8.09
CA ALA A 29 -5.45 9.17 8.70
C ALA A 29 -6.57 8.33 8.08
N GLN A 30 -7.50 7.91 8.91
CA GLN A 30 -8.66 7.13 8.49
C GLN A 30 -9.90 7.71 9.16
N ARG A 31 -10.98 7.81 8.40
CA ARG A 31 -12.29 8.18 8.94
C ARG A 31 -13.38 7.31 8.34
N TRP A 32 -14.40 7.03 9.10
CA TRP A 32 -15.59 6.36 8.60
C TRP A 32 -16.45 7.34 7.79
N THR A 33 -16.82 6.93 6.59
CA THR A 33 -17.77 7.67 5.74
C THR A 33 -19.17 7.06 5.81
N ALA A 34 -19.25 5.78 6.17
CA ALA A 34 -20.50 5.09 6.47
C ALA A 34 -20.24 4.02 7.54
N ARG A 35 -21.20 3.78 8.39
CA ARG A 35 -21.15 2.71 9.39
C ARG A 35 -22.44 1.91 9.39
N ILE A 36 -22.31 0.61 9.62
CA ILE A 36 -23.49 -0.27 9.74
C ILE A 36 -24.39 0.23 10.86
N ALA A 37 -25.64 0.48 10.51
CA ALA A 37 -26.71 0.88 11.39
C ALA A 37 -28.05 0.41 10.80
N ALA A 38 -29.17 0.75 11.43
CA ALA A 38 -30.48 0.34 10.97
C ALA A 38 -30.79 0.82 9.53
N ASP A 39 -30.23 1.95 9.14
CA ASP A 39 -30.44 2.59 7.83
C ASP A 39 -29.23 2.49 6.90
N CYS A 40 -28.18 1.75 7.30
CA CYS A 40 -26.93 1.66 6.53
C CYS A 40 -26.38 0.22 6.59
N PRO A 41 -26.31 -0.51 5.47
CA PRO A 41 -25.90 -1.91 5.47
C PRO A 41 -24.38 -2.13 5.40
N VAL A 42 -23.56 -1.09 5.33
CA VAL A 42 -22.14 -1.22 5.05
C VAL A 42 -21.27 -0.33 5.96
N ASN A 43 -20.03 -0.76 6.15
CA ASN A 43 -18.96 0.08 6.68
C ASN A 43 -18.06 0.53 5.54
N VAL A 44 -17.85 1.82 5.41
CA VAL A 44 -16.95 2.41 4.42
C VAL A 44 -16.07 3.44 5.10
N SER A 45 -14.81 3.47 4.74
CA SER A 45 -13.86 4.46 5.27
C SER A 45 -13.15 5.21 4.15
N ALA A 46 -12.65 6.38 4.49
CA ALA A 46 -11.71 7.15 3.69
C ALA A 46 -10.33 7.10 4.35
N ILE A 47 -9.29 6.96 3.55
CA ILE A 47 -7.91 6.89 4.02
C ILE A 47 -7.11 8.00 3.34
N SER A 48 -6.30 8.70 4.13
CA SER A 48 -5.31 9.65 3.64
C SER A 48 -3.94 9.22 4.14
N LEU A 49 -2.98 9.12 3.25
CA LEU A 49 -1.62 8.75 3.59
C LEU A 49 -0.64 9.17 2.49
N SER A 50 0.63 9.26 2.84
CA SER A 50 1.70 9.35 1.84
C SER A 50 1.93 7.99 1.19
N PRO A 51 2.21 7.92 -0.12
CA PRO A 51 2.66 6.66 -0.74
C PRO A 51 3.96 6.10 -0.16
N HIS A 52 4.70 6.89 0.61
CA HIS A 52 5.97 6.52 1.21
C HIS A 52 5.84 6.01 2.65
N ILE A 53 4.63 5.75 3.13
CA ILE A 53 4.42 5.20 4.47
C ILE A 53 4.53 3.66 4.44
N GLY A 54 5.14 3.10 5.50
CA GLY A 54 5.24 1.64 5.63
C GLY A 54 6.12 0.99 4.56
N THR A 55 5.87 -0.27 4.29
CA THR A 55 6.57 -1.04 3.24
C THR A 55 6.03 -0.66 1.88
N HIS A 56 6.89 -0.15 1.01
CA HIS A 56 6.49 0.39 -0.28
C HIS A 56 7.62 0.34 -1.30
N ALA A 57 7.29 0.57 -2.55
CA ALA A 57 8.25 0.78 -3.62
C ALA A 57 8.04 2.18 -4.21
N ASP A 58 9.14 2.84 -4.55
CA ASP A 58 9.11 4.16 -5.18
C ASP A 58 8.98 4.03 -6.70
N ALA A 59 8.12 4.85 -7.31
CA ALA A 59 8.12 5.00 -8.75
C ALA A 59 9.31 5.84 -9.21
N PRO A 60 9.81 5.66 -10.44
CA PRO A 60 10.87 6.51 -10.98
C PRO A 60 10.56 8.01 -10.92
N LEU A 61 9.27 8.37 -11.05
CA LEU A 61 8.82 9.76 -10.93
C LEU A 61 9.20 10.41 -9.58
N HIS A 62 9.43 9.62 -8.55
CA HIS A 62 9.81 10.15 -7.23
C HIS A 62 11.14 10.92 -7.27
N TYR A 63 12.08 10.52 -8.13
CA TYR A 63 13.38 11.14 -8.25
C TYR A 63 13.66 11.77 -9.63
N ASP A 64 12.81 11.53 -10.62
CA ASP A 64 13.02 11.98 -12.00
C ASP A 64 11.70 12.53 -12.55
N THR A 65 11.69 13.82 -12.88
CA THR A 65 10.50 14.49 -13.42
C THR A 65 10.01 13.87 -14.74
N SER A 66 10.88 13.18 -15.46
CA SER A 66 10.55 12.46 -16.70
C SER A 66 10.23 10.99 -16.45
N GLY A 67 10.37 10.51 -15.22
CA GLY A 67 10.11 9.12 -14.88
C GLY A 67 8.63 8.78 -14.85
N PRO A 68 8.27 7.51 -15.13
CA PRO A 68 6.87 7.09 -15.06
C PRO A 68 6.35 7.08 -13.63
N SER A 69 5.06 7.37 -13.49
CA SER A 69 4.34 7.14 -12.23
C SER A 69 4.16 5.65 -11.97
N MET A 70 3.83 5.28 -10.73
CA MET A 70 3.64 3.87 -10.35
C MET A 70 2.61 3.16 -11.23
N GLY A 71 1.55 3.83 -11.65
CA GLY A 71 0.53 3.25 -12.53
C GLY A 71 1.03 2.88 -13.93
N ALA A 72 2.17 3.43 -14.35
CA ALA A 72 2.78 3.15 -15.66
C ALA A 72 3.97 2.20 -15.56
N VAL A 73 4.33 1.75 -14.36
CA VAL A 73 5.46 0.82 -14.14
C VAL A 73 5.03 -0.60 -14.44
N ASP A 74 5.90 -1.38 -15.11
CA ASP A 74 5.70 -2.79 -15.31
C ASP A 74 5.73 -3.53 -13.95
N LEU A 75 4.72 -4.37 -13.70
CA LEU A 75 4.60 -5.15 -12.48
C LEU A 75 5.50 -6.40 -12.46
N GLN A 76 5.94 -6.89 -13.61
CA GLN A 76 6.65 -8.16 -13.71
C GLN A 76 7.88 -8.26 -12.79
N PRO A 77 8.72 -7.23 -12.67
CA PRO A 77 9.87 -7.31 -11.76
C PRO A 77 9.49 -7.38 -10.27
N SER A 78 8.25 -7.06 -9.92
CA SER A 78 7.78 -7.04 -8.53
C SER A 78 7.03 -8.30 -8.13
N ILE A 79 6.91 -9.27 -9.04
CA ILE A 79 6.17 -10.51 -8.82
C ILE A 79 7.08 -11.69 -9.10
N GLY A 80 7.19 -12.61 -8.14
CA GLY A 80 7.95 -13.83 -8.33
C GLY A 80 8.90 -14.12 -7.17
N PRO A 81 9.80 -15.10 -7.35
CA PRO A 81 10.82 -15.42 -6.35
C PRO A 81 11.71 -14.23 -6.05
N CYS A 82 12.10 -14.09 -4.78
CA CYS A 82 12.97 -13.00 -4.35
C CYS A 82 14.09 -13.52 -3.45
N ARG A 83 15.11 -12.69 -3.28
CA ARG A 83 16.13 -12.85 -2.23
C ARG A 83 15.95 -11.80 -1.16
N VAL A 84 16.15 -12.23 0.05
CA VAL A 84 16.13 -11.36 1.22
C VAL A 84 17.57 -11.12 1.70
#